data_c8caf0dd87fcd950be67aab713cb83f4
#
_entry.id   c8caf0dd87fcd950be67aab713cb83f4
#
_cell.length_a   1.000
_cell.length_b   1.000
_cell.length_c   1.000
_cell.angle_alpha   90.00
_cell.angle_beta   90.00
_cell.angle_gamma   90.00
#
_symmetry.space_group_name_H-M   'P 1'
#
loop_
_entity.id
_entity.type
_entity.pdbx_description
1 polymer ?
#
loop_
_entity_poly.entity_id
_entity_poly.type
_entity_poly.pdbx_seq_one_letter_code
_entity_poly.pdbx_strand_id
1 'polypeptide(L)'
;MRIVKAENYDETRDALSHDWPKLLEELGLVPIYIPNKLSDIMKYLSNFQINGIILSGGDNLGKDPERDDTEKELLQHAISKKIPTLGICRGLQLINEHFGGIQTKNQTNSHIGKNHELDIVDEKFRKI
;
A
#
# COMPACT_ATOMS: atom_id res chain seq x y z
N MET A 1 -2.03 0.27 6.14
CA MET A 1 -3.41 -0.32 6.07
C MET A 1 -4.44 0.79 5.99
N ARG A 2 -5.67 0.53 5.48
CA ARG A 2 -6.76 1.53 5.49
C ARG A 2 -7.16 1.86 6.93
N ILE A 3 -7.49 3.13 7.20
CA ILE A 3 -8.06 3.56 8.48
C ILE A 3 -9.59 3.54 8.35
N VAL A 4 -10.25 2.89 9.30
CA VAL A 4 -11.72 2.78 9.38
C VAL A 4 -12.20 3.15 10.79
N LYS A 5 -13.44 3.63 10.90
CA LYS A 5 -14.10 3.82 12.19
C LYS A 5 -15.02 2.63 12.49
N ALA A 6 -15.07 2.22 13.74
CA ALA A 6 -16.06 1.24 14.19
C ALA A 6 -17.46 1.83 14.08
N GLU A 7 -18.46 0.99 13.74
CA GLU A 7 -19.83 1.47 13.50
C GLU A 7 -20.57 1.91 14.77
N ASN A 8 -20.29 1.24 15.90
CA ASN A 8 -21.10 1.37 17.10
C ASN A 8 -20.42 2.11 18.27
N TYR A 9 -19.15 2.54 18.10
CA TYR A 9 -18.40 3.26 19.14
C TYR A 9 -17.23 4.03 18.52
N ASP A 10 -16.75 5.06 19.24
CA ASP A 10 -15.66 5.91 18.74
C ASP A 10 -14.30 5.22 18.86
N GLU A 11 -14.02 4.33 17.92
CA GLU A 11 -12.75 3.64 17.80
C GLU A 11 -12.25 3.69 16.36
N THR A 12 -11.02 4.09 16.19
CA THR A 12 -10.32 4.06 14.90
C THR A 12 -9.49 2.79 14.80
N ARG A 13 -9.58 2.10 13.67
CA ARG A 13 -8.92 0.82 13.41
C ARG A 13 -8.14 0.85 12.11
N ASP A 14 -7.07 0.08 12.08
CA ASP A 14 -6.42 -0.30 10.84
C ASP A 14 -7.11 -1.54 10.26
N ALA A 15 -7.44 -1.49 8.98
CA ALA A 15 -8.15 -2.55 8.28
C ALA A 15 -7.46 -2.93 6.96
N LEU A 16 -7.55 -4.21 6.64
CA LEU A 16 -7.10 -4.78 5.37
C LEU A 16 -8.14 -5.78 4.88
N SER A 17 -8.39 -5.83 3.54
CA SER A 17 -9.26 -6.85 2.95
C SER A 17 -8.68 -8.24 3.21
N HIS A 18 -9.56 -9.22 3.47
CA HIS A 18 -9.20 -10.63 3.63
C HIS A 18 -8.60 -11.23 2.36
N ASP A 19 -8.80 -10.61 1.21
CA ASP A 19 -8.18 -11.06 -0.06
C ASP A 19 -6.65 -10.93 -0.03
N TRP A 20 -6.10 -9.96 0.75
CA TRP A 20 -4.67 -9.79 0.86
C TRP A 20 -3.95 -10.96 1.51
N PRO A 21 -4.31 -11.38 2.75
CA PRO A 21 -3.63 -12.53 3.35
C PRO A 21 -3.80 -13.80 2.51
N LYS A 22 -4.97 -14.02 1.91
CA LYS A 22 -5.20 -15.15 1.03
C LYS A 22 -4.25 -15.15 -0.18
N LEU A 23 -4.17 -14.04 -0.92
CA LEU A 23 -3.27 -13.88 -2.06
C LEU A 23 -1.80 -14.09 -1.66
N LEU A 24 -1.38 -13.49 -0.54
CA LEU A 24 0.01 -13.58 -0.10
C LEU A 24 0.37 -15.01 0.32
N GLU A 25 -0.53 -15.72 0.97
CA GLU A 25 -0.36 -17.13 1.30
C GLU A 25 -0.24 -18.01 0.04
N GLU A 26 -1.10 -17.79 -0.96
CA GLU A 26 -1.03 -18.48 -2.26
C GLU A 26 0.31 -18.23 -2.98
N LEU A 27 0.90 -17.06 -2.79
CA LEU A 27 2.22 -16.70 -3.32
C LEU A 27 3.40 -17.19 -2.44
N GLY A 28 3.13 -17.88 -1.33
CA GLY A 28 4.16 -18.33 -0.37
C GLY A 28 4.81 -17.20 0.42
N LEU A 29 4.14 -16.06 0.54
CA LEU A 29 4.63 -14.90 1.27
C LEU A 29 4.02 -14.84 2.68
N VAL A 30 4.81 -14.42 3.66
CA VAL A 30 4.37 -14.21 5.03
C VAL A 30 4.13 -12.71 5.27
N PRO A 31 2.87 -12.26 5.42
CA PRO A 31 2.59 -10.85 5.61
C PRO A 31 2.86 -10.37 7.03
N ILE A 32 3.53 -9.22 7.13
CA ILE A 32 3.65 -8.44 8.37
C ILE A 32 2.85 -7.16 8.19
N TYR A 33 1.89 -6.93 9.05
CA TYR A 33 1.01 -5.75 8.98
C TYR A 33 1.60 -4.60 9.79
N ILE A 34 1.76 -3.45 9.15
CA ILE A 34 2.32 -2.26 9.79
C ILE A 34 1.17 -1.37 10.26
N PRO A 35 1.00 -1.16 11.58
CA PRO A 35 0.03 -0.21 12.12
C PRO A 35 0.37 1.24 11.75
N ASN A 36 -0.67 2.06 11.52
CA ASN A 36 -0.49 3.48 11.14
C ASN A 36 -0.17 4.40 12.32
N LYS A 37 -0.25 3.93 13.56
CA LYS A 37 0.00 4.75 14.77
C LYS A 37 1.17 4.25 15.59
N LEU A 38 2.22 3.76 14.94
CA LEU A 38 3.47 3.46 15.62
C LEU A 38 4.24 4.75 15.86
N SER A 39 4.79 4.89 17.08
CA SER A 39 5.66 6.01 17.41
C SER A 39 7.05 5.92 16.75
N ASP A 40 7.47 4.72 16.38
CA ASP A 40 8.76 4.45 15.72
C ASP A 40 8.61 3.22 14.81
N ILE A 41 8.35 3.48 13.55
CA ILE A 41 8.16 2.45 12.53
C ILE A 41 9.47 1.71 12.26
N MET A 42 10.61 2.40 12.28
CA MET A 42 11.91 1.81 12.00
C MET A 42 12.34 0.84 13.10
N LYS A 43 12.08 1.17 14.35
CA LYS A 43 12.29 0.26 15.48
C LYS A 43 11.36 -0.96 15.37
N TYR A 44 10.11 -0.78 14.97
CA TYR A 44 9.22 -1.90 14.75
C TYR A 44 9.74 -2.84 13.65
N LEU A 45 10.12 -2.29 12.49
CA LEU A 45 10.64 -3.04 11.35
C LEU A 45 11.96 -3.75 11.65
N SER A 46 12.80 -3.21 12.53
CA SER A 46 14.09 -3.82 12.90
C SER A 46 13.96 -5.20 13.55
N ASN A 47 12.77 -5.57 14.02
CA ASN A 47 12.50 -6.91 14.56
C ASN A 47 12.23 -7.96 13.48
N PHE A 48 12.17 -7.58 12.20
CA PHE A 48 11.81 -8.46 11.11
C PHE A 48 12.83 -8.36 9.96
N GLN A 49 13.02 -9.47 9.27
CA GLN A 49 13.72 -9.47 7.99
C GLN A 49 12.71 -9.19 6.87
N ILE A 50 12.65 -7.94 6.44
CA ILE A 50 11.71 -7.51 5.39
C ILE A 50 12.31 -7.75 4.01
N ASN A 51 11.63 -8.55 3.19
CA ASN A 51 12.06 -8.88 1.82
C ASN A 51 11.30 -8.09 0.75
N GLY A 52 10.18 -7.47 1.09
CA GLY A 52 9.39 -6.65 0.19
C GLY A 52 8.39 -5.80 0.95
N ILE A 53 7.90 -4.72 0.35
CA ILE A 53 6.87 -3.85 0.90
C ILE A 53 5.73 -3.74 -0.09
N ILE A 54 4.49 -3.83 0.40
CA ILE A 54 3.28 -3.59 -0.39
C ILE A 54 2.56 -2.38 0.19
N LEU A 55 2.42 -1.34 -0.62
CA LEU A 55 1.60 -0.18 -0.35
C LEU A 55 0.22 -0.42 -0.96
N SER A 56 -0.77 -0.74 -0.12
CA SER A 56 -2.08 -1.19 -0.57
C SER A 56 -3.00 -0.04 -0.98
N GLY A 57 -4.09 -0.37 -1.64
CA GLY A 57 -5.15 0.56 -2.01
C GLY A 57 -5.94 1.12 -0.84
N GLY A 58 -6.89 2.00 -1.12
CA GLY A 58 -7.79 2.60 -0.13
C GLY A 58 -8.20 4.01 -0.49
N ASP A 59 -8.48 4.81 0.53
CA ASP A 59 -8.88 6.21 0.39
C ASP A 59 -7.78 7.08 -0.23
N ASN A 60 -8.17 8.23 -0.77
CA ASN A 60 -7.24 9.15 -1.43
C ASN A 60 -6.12 9.63 -0.49
N LEU A 61 -4.97 9.97 -1.06
CA LEU A 61 -3.89 10.65 -0.35
C LEU A 61 -4.40 11.98 0.26
N GLY A 62 -3.92 12.31 1.46
CA GLY A 62 -4.32 13.50 2.21
C GLY A 62 -5.57 13.30 3.06
N LYS A 63 -6.28 12.16 2.97
CA LYS A 63 -7.47 11.90 3.78
C LYS A 63 -7.10 11.46 5.20
N ASP A 64 -6.11 10.62 5.34
CA ASP A 64 -5.69 10.02 6.59
C ASP A 64 -4.19 10.31 6.82
N PRO A 65 -3.84 11.43 7.50
CA PRO A 65 -2.45 11.85 7.67
C PRO A 65 -1.55 10.79 8.32
N GLU A 66 -2.05 10.09 9.33
CA GLU A 66 -1.27 9.04 9.99
C GLU A 66 -0.87 7.91 9.04
N ARG A 67 -1.77 7.55 8.12
CA ARG A 67 -1.47 6.57 7.08
C ARG A 67 -0.49 7.12 6.05
N ASP A 68 -0.68 8.36 5.64
CA ASP A 68 0.20 9.02 4.67
C ASP A 68 1.64 9.09 5.19
N ASP A 69 1.81 9.50 6.46
CA ASP A 69 3.12 9.60 7.10
C ASP A 69 3.78 8.23 7.23
N THR A 70 3.04 7.23 7.71
CA THR A 70 3.52 5.83 7.81
C THR A 70 3.99 5.31 6.46
N GLU A 71 3.19 5.48 5.40
CA GLU A 71 3.53 4.94 4.08
C GLU A 71 4.67 5.71 3.41
N LYS A 72 4.79 7.02 3.65
CA LYS A 72 5.94 7.82 3.19
C LYS A 72 7.25 7.36 3.85
N GLU A 73 7.23 7.15 5.14
CA GLU A 73 8.39 6.66 5.90
C GLU A 73 8.81 5.25 5.44
N LEU A 74 7.83 4.35 5.23
CA LEU A 74 8.08 3.02 4.68
C LEU A 74 8.68 3.07 3.28
N LEU A 75 8.19 3.95 2.41
CA LEU A 75 8.71 4.12 1.05
C LEU A 75 10.15 4.64 1.05
N GLN A 76 10.45 5.65 1.89
CA GLN A 76 11.81 6.17 2.03
C GLN A 76 12.77 5.09 2.55
N HIS A 77 12.34 4.30 3.53
CA HIS A 77 13.12 3.17 4.04
C HIS A 77 13.38 2.14 2.94
N ALA A 78 12.33 1.76 2.19
CA ALA A 78 12.44 0.81 1.10
C ALA A 78 13.46 1.25 0.05
N ILE A 79 13.40 2.52 -0.36
CA ILE A 79 14.34 3.10 -1.34
C ILE A 79 15.77 3.07 -0.79
N SER A 80 15.98 3.51 0.46
CA SER A 80 17.30 3.56 1.09
C SER A 80 17.95 2.18 1.24
N LYS A 81 17.14 1.16 1.50
CA LYS A 81 17.58 -0.24 1.69
C LYS A 81 17.46 -1.09 0.42
N LYS A 82 16.99 -0.51 -0.69
CA LYS A 82 16.74 -1.21 -1.96
C LYS A 82 15.79 -2.41 -1.79
N ILE A 83 14.78 -2.27 -0.92
CA ILE A 83 13.74 -3.28 -0.72
C ILE A 83 12.72 -3.17 -1.87
N PRO A 84 12.40 -4.26 -2.58
CA PRO A 84 11.36 -4.28 -3.59
C PRO A 84 10.04 -3.75 -3.04
N THR A 85 9.40 -2.84 -3.77
CA THR A 85 8.15 -2.22 -3.31
C THR A 85 7.11 -2.27 -4.41
N LEU A 86 5.91 -2.75 -4.06
CA LEU A 86 4.75 -2.77 -4.94
C LEU A 86 3.69 -1.78 -4.44
N GLY A 87 3.32 -0.83 -5.27
CA GLY A 87 2.20 0.09 -5.01
C GLY A 87 0.95 -0.33 -5.78
N ILE A 88 -0.19 -0.43 -5.10
CA ILE A 88 -1.47 -0.78 -5.72
C ILE A 88 -2.47 0.34 -5.49
N CYS A 89 -3.10 0.84 -6.55
CA CYS A 89 -4.07 1.92 -6.51
C CYS A 89 -3.50 3.15 -5.78
N ARG A 90 -3.94 3.45 -4.55
CA ARG A 90 -3.41 4.54 -3.73
C ARG A 90 -1.89 4.41 -3.50
N GLY A 91 -1.38 3.20 -3.25
CA GLY A 91 0.06 2.97 -3.08
C GLY A 91 0.87 3.32 -4.33
N LEU A 92 0.34 3.05 -5.53
CA LEU A 92 0.94 3.52 -6.77
C LEU A 92 0.93 5.05 -6.87
N GLN A 93 -0.15 5.69 -6.44
CA GLN A 93 -0.25 7.15 -6.42
C GLN A 93 0.81 7.77 -5.50
N LEU A 94 1.03 7.18 -4.32
CA LEU A 94 2.06 7.64 -3.39
C LEU A 94 3.47 7.51 -3.99
N ILE A 95 3.77 6.37 -4.63
CA ILE A 95 5.06 6.17 -5.31
C ILE A 95 5.23 7.20 -6.43
N ASN A 96 4.20 7.40 -7.26
CA ASN A 96 4.24 8.39 -8.34
C ASN A 96 4.49 9.81 -7.81
N GLU A 97 3.80 10.23 -6.76
CA GLU A 97 4.00 11.54 -6.12
C GLU A 97 5.42 11.68 -5.55
N HIS A 98 5.93 10.64 -4.89
CA HIS A 98 7.28 10.64 -4.34
C HIS A 98 8.36 10.90 -5.41
N PHE A 99 8.17 10.39 -6.61
CA PHE A 99 9.07 10.62 -7.74
C PHE A 99 8.72 11.85 -8.61
N GLY A 100 7.84 12.73 -8.12
CA GLY A 100 7.50 13.99 -8.78
C GLY A 100 6.43 13.86 -9.86
N GLY A 101 5.75 12.73 -9.95
CA GLY A 101 4.64 12.54 -10.87
C GLY A 101 3.39 13.31 -10.46
N ILE A 102 2.58 13.68 -11.42
CA ILE A 102 1.32 14.41 -11.22
C ILE A 102 0.16 13.42 -11.28
N GLN A 103 -0.79 13.59 -10.34
CA GLN A 103 -2.04 12.84 -10.35
C GLN A 103 -3.14 13.70 -10.98
N THR A 104 -3.82 13.16 -11.97
CA THR A 104 -5.04 13.77 -12.53
C THR A 104 -6.25 13.03 -12.01
N LYS A 105 -7.25 13.78 -11.51
CA LYS A 105 -8.52 13.17 -11.13
C LYS A 105 -9.23 12.65 -12.37
N ASN A 106 -9.50 11.36 -12.41
CA ASN A 106 -10.41 10.82 -13.41
C ASN A 106 -11.83 11.30 -13.08
N GLN A 107 -12.48 11.96 -14.03
CA GLN A 107 -13.84 12.49 -13.87
C GLN A 107 -14.91 11.39 -13.87
N THR A 108 -14.57 10.20 -14.31
CA THR A 108 -15.48 9.05 -14.33
C THR A 108 -14.96 7.97 -13.37
N ASN A 109 -15.76 7.58 -12.38
CA ASN A 109 -15.50 6.41 -11.50
C ASN A 109 -15.58 5.07 -12.28
N SER A 110 -15.18 5.06 -13.55
CA SER A 110 -15.38 3.94 -14.48
C SER A 110 -14.48 2.74 -14.18
N HIS A 111 -13.45 2.92 -13.36
CA HIS A 111 -12.42 1.91 -13.09
C HIS A 111 -12.55 1.21 -11.73
N ILE A 112 -13.36 1.75 -10.81
CA ILE A 112 -13.45 1.20 -9.45
C ILE A 112 -14.32 -0.06 -9.45
N GLY A 113 -13.76 -1.19 -8.94
CA GLY A 113 -14.48 -2.45 -8.81
C GLY A 113 -14.81 -3.16 -10.14
N LYS A 114 -14.09 -2.84 -11.21
CA LYS A 114 -14.23 -3.48 -12.51
C LYS A 114 -12.95 -4.16 -12.94
N ASN A 115 -13.06 -5.30 -13.60
CA ASN A 115 -11.92 -5.93 -14.25
C ASN A 115 -11.53 -5.14 -15.50
N HIS A 116 -10.23 -5.00 -15.71
CA HIS A 116 -9.62 -4.37 -16.87
C HIS A 116 -8.64 -5.32 -17.53
N GLU A 117 -8.54 -5.25 -18.84
CA GLU A 117 -7.42 -5.82 -19.54
C GLU A 117 -6.17 -4.93 -19.30
N LEU A 118 -5.03 -5.57 -19.06
CA LEU A 118 -3.74 -4.90 -18.91
C LEU A 118 -2.92 -5.19 -20.16
N ASP A 119 -2.46 -4.14 -20.81
CA ASP A 119 -1.43 -4.25 -21.82
C ASP A 119 -0.05 -4.21 -21.16
N ILE A 120 0.56 -5.38 -21.01
CA ILE A 120 1.90 -5.51 -20.40
C ILE A 120 2.95 -5.35 -21.49
N VAL A 121 3.55 -4.18 -21.55
CA VAL A 121 4.56 -3.81 -22.55
C VAL A 121 5.91 -4.44 -22.26
N ASP A 122 6.27 -4.62 -20.98
CA ASP A 122 7.55 -5.22 -20.59
C ASP A 122 7.45 -6.75 -20.55
N GLU A 123 8.23 -7.41 -21.41
CA GLU A 123 8.23 -8.87 -21.52
C GLU A 123 8.63 -9.62 -20.24
N LYS A 124 9.36 -8.97 -19.32
CA LYS A 124 9.69 -9.57 -18.03
C LYS A 124 8.44 -9.83 -17.18
N PHE A 125 7.43 -8.99 -17.29
CA PHE A 125 6.16 -9.11 -16.57
C PHE A 125 5.10 -9.92 -17.32
N ARG A 126 5.31 -10.23 -18.61
CA ARG A 126 4.38 -11.10 -19.39
C ARG A 126 4.46 -12.58 -19.00
N LYS A 127 5.53 -12.98 -18.30
CA LYS A 127 5.81 -14.38 -17.97
C LYS A 127 5.41 -14.75 -16.55
N ILE A 128 4.82 -13.82 -15.81
CA ILE A 128 4.23 -14.03 -14.50
C ILE A 128 2.73 -14.23 -14.68
#